data_8d4c9433eb4822bb73ce16df071e8bd1
#
_entry.id   8d4c9433eb4822bb73ce16df071e8bd1
#
_cell.length_a   1.000
_cell.length_b   1.000
_cell.length_c   1.000
_cell.angle_alpha   90.00
_cell.angle_beta   90.00
_cell.angle_gamma   90.00
#
_symmetry.space_group_name_H-M   'P 1'
#
loop_
_entity.id
_entity.type
_entity.pdbx_description
1 polymer ?
#
loop_
_entity_poly.entity_id
_entity_poly.type
_entity_poly.pdbx_seq_one_letter_code
_entity_poly.pdbx_strand_id
1 'polypeptide(L)'
;KRTVVTKARPAPGSRNLSLTKSARKAVSLKGVGESDSARAGSEAGYALVAKQHPDKVFVVSCDLDPSTKLAKARSFLADDHQFEMSIEEQAATLLTNGLAMSGPEPQLNVVSTFAAFFEGIAREGFDLWRYQRNLSGVNEGLNVAFHISHVGACTGRDHFSGWGLDWINIGLTYLPYVHRFYAPADARAAFIATCDLSAHYGAHIIGIPRDNLPILAKQDGSGPLWKKTDTWEAVTTYRQYKGARKAIMVLGAPAFLAGEAAEKLGEVDVHIINGLPLAKGALEKLVRRYAGGVVTIEDGFIGTAETGVRGFAGLVASVASQLNIKVAHLGVTDPRTAPSEGHMETWAHFGMTRAALVQAVKGV
;
A
#
# COMPACT_ATOMS: atom_id res chain seq x y z
N LYS A 1 20.01 41.13 1.28
CA LYS A 1 20.04 39.69 1.55
C LYS A 1 18.92 39.37 2.54
N ARG A 2 17.82 38.74 2.10
CA ARG A 2 16.81 38.18 3.00
C ARG A 2 17.34 36.87 3.55
N THR A 3 17.71 36.85 4.82
CA THR A 3 17.96 35.60 5.52
C THR A 3 16.61 35.04 5.94
N VAL A 4 16.08 34.08 5.20
CA VAL A 4 14.89 33.35 5.62
C VAL A 4 15.38 32.34 6.67
N VAL A 5 15.28 32.70 7.93
CA VAL A 5 15.48 31.77 9.04
C VAL A 5 14.15 31.02 9.20
N THR A 6 14.00 29.93 8.52
CA THR A 6 12.95 28.97 8.85
C THR A 6 13.37 28.25 10.14
N LYS A 7 12.87 28.69 11.27
CA LYS A 7 12.82 27.82 12.45
C LYS A 7 11.86 26.69 12.07
N ALA A 8 12.39 25.50 11.84
CA ALA A 8 11.56 24.31 11.71
C ALA A 8 10.62 24.26 12.93
N ARG A 9 9.30 24.21 12.70
CA ARG A 9 8.39 23.87 13.78
C ARG A 9 8.79 22.48 14.26
N PRO A 10 8.92 22.24 15.57
CA PRO A 10 9.08 20.88 16.05
C PRO A 10 7.88 20.09 15.50
N ALA A 11 8.16 18.91 14.95
CA ALA A 11 7.10 17.99 14.60
C ALA A 11 6.19 17.83 15.82
N PRO A 12 4.87 17.94 15.69
CA PRO A 12 3.99 17.52 16.77
C PRO A 12 4.40 16.12 17.16
N GLY A 13 4.45 15.83 18.45
CA GLY A 13 4.85 14.50 18.95
C GLY A 13 4.14 13.38 18.22
N SER A 14 4.53 12.12 18.44
CA SER A 14 3.89 10.98 17.80
C SER A 14 2.38 11.15 17.80
N ARG A 15 1.74 10.91 16.66
CA ARG A 15 0.28 10.89 16.53
C ARG A 15 -0.27 9.84 17.48
N ASN A 16 -0.57 10.16 18.69
CA ASN A 16 -0.97 9.22 19.70
C ASN A 16 -2.40 8.69 19.48
N LEU A 17 -2.67 8.20 18.27
CA LEU A 17 -3.91 7.49 17.89
C LEU A 17 -3.69 5.97 17.84
N SER A 18 -2.74 5.49 18.63
CA SER A 18 -2.45 4.05 18.76
C SER A 18 -3.64 3.32 19.39
N LEU A 19 -3.96 2.18 18.80
CA LEU A 19 -5.06 1.32 19.25
C LEU A 19 -4.55 0.27 20.22
N THR A 20 -5.30 0.03 21.31
CA THR A 20 -4.96 -1.03 22.27
C THR A 20 -5.08 -2.41 21.63
N LYS A 21 -4.29 -3.38 22.10
CA LYS A 21 -4.39 -4.77 21.64
C LYS A 21 -5.79 -5.36 21.89
N SER A 22 -6.45 -5.00 22.98
CA SER A 22 -7.80 -5.45 23.30
C SER A 22 -8.83 -4.95 22.29
N ALA A 23 -8.78 -3.66 21.94
CA ALA A 23 -9.65 -3.05 20.93
C ALA A 23 -9.46 -3.70 19.54
N ARG A 24 -8.20 -3.89 19.11
CA ARG A 24 -7.88 -4.57 17.85
C ARG A 24 -8.35 -6.03 17.85
N LYS A 25 -8.23 -6.75 18.98
CA LYS A 25 -8.68 -8.14 19.12
C LYS A 25 -10.19 -8.29 18.96
N ALA A 26 -10.97 -7.30 19.38
CA ALA A 26 -12.44 -7.31 19.33
C ALA A 26 -12.99 -7.13 17.89
N VAL A 27 -12.19 -6.65 16.92
CA VAL A 27 -12.62 -6.47 15.53
C VAL A 27 -12.88 -7.83 14.88
N SER A 28 -13.97 -7.96 14.12
CA SER A 28 -14.23 -9.15 13.31
C SER A 28 -13.55 -9.03 11.96
N LEU A 29 -12.76 -10.02 11.56
CA LEU A 29 -12.12 -10.16 10.23
C LEU A 29 -12.19 -11.62 9.81
N LYS A 30 -12.28 -11.85 8.51
CA LYS A 30 -12.25 -13.18 7.92
C LYS A 30 -11.02 -13.99 8.31
N GLY A 31 -11.15 -15.31 8.29
CA GLY A 31 -10.11 -16.30 8.64
C GLY A 31 -9.52 -17.02 7.44
N VAL A 32 -8.59 -17.93 7.71
CA VAL A 32 -8.01 -18.82 6.69
C VAL A 32 -9.10 -19.69 6.04
N GLY A 33 -9.00 -19.87 4.72
CA GLY A 33 -10.01 -20.58 3.93
C GLY A 33 -11.16 -19.68 3.43
N GLU A 34 -11.17 -18.41 3.86
CA GLU A 34 -12.10 -17.39 3.38
C GLU A 34 -11.38 -16.38 2.49
N SER A 35 -12.15 -15.61 1.73
CA SER A 35 -11.67 -14.47 0.94
C SER A 35 -12.40 -13.20 1.37
N ASP A 36 -11.71 -12.07 1.33
CA ASP A 36 -12.29 -10.76 1.61
C ASP A 36 -11.57 -9.67 0.83
N SER A 37 -12.24 -8.56 0.61
CA SER A 37 -11.60 -7.38 0.04
C SER A 37 -10.67 -6.73 1.06
N ALA A 38 -9.50 -6.28 0.63
CA ALA A 38 -8.61 -5.49 1.48
C ALA A 38 -9.31 -4.22 2.00
N ARG A 39 -10.33 -3.70 1.29
CA ARG A 39 -11.17 -2.60 1.74
C ARG A 39 -11.93 -2.91 3.04
N ALA A 40 -12.37 -4.16 3.25
CA ALA A 40 -13.02 -4.55 4.51
C ALA A 40 -12.04 -4.47 5.70
N GLY A 41 -10.77 -4.79 5.47
CA GLY A 41 -9.72 -4.63 6.46
C GLY A 41 -9.44 -3.17 6.80
N SER A 42 -9.28 -2.32 5.80
CA SER A 42 -9.07 -0.88 6.01
C SER A 42 -10.30 -0.21 6.63
N GLU A 43 -11.54 -0.57 6.21
CA GLU A 43 -12.78 -0.11 6.84
C GLU A 43 -12.79 -0.39 8.35
N ALA A 44 -12.47 -1.63 8.71
CA ALA A 44 -12.44 -2.04 10.11
C ALA A 44 -11.38 -1.25 10.91
N GLY A 45 -10.23 -0.97 10.30
CA GLY A 45 -9.17 -0.17 10.90
C GLY A 45 -9.58 1.28 11.12
N TYR A 46 -10.03 1.97 10.07
CA TYR A 46 -10.47 3.37 10.18
C TYR A 46 -11.67 3.55 11.12
N ALA A 47 -12.65 2.64 11.04
CA ALA A 47 -13.79 2.67 11.93
C ALA A 47 -13.39 2.52 13.41
N LEU A 48 -12.40 1.65 13.69
CA LEU A 48 -11.89 1.48 15.06
C LEU A 48 -11.16 2.73 15.54
N VAL A 49 -10.34 3.36 14.68
CA VAL A 49 -9.63 4.62 15.01
C VAL A 49 -10.63 5.74 15.26
N ALA A 50 -11.59 5.95 14.35
CA ALA A 50 -12.62 6.98 14.49
C ALA A 50 -13.47 6.80 15.76
N LYS A 51 -13.84 5.56 16.07
CA LYS A 51 -14.57 5.25 17.29
C LYS A 51 -13.79 5.57 18.57
N GLN A 52 -12.48 5.35 18.58
CA GLN A 52 -11.64 5.60 19.77
C GLN A 52 -11.15 7.03 19.89
N HIS A 53 -11.05 7.75 18.78
CA HIS A 53 -10.51 9.09 18.69
C HIS A 53 -11.37 10.00 17.81
N PRO A 54 -12.70 10.12 18.07
CA PRO A 54 -13.61 10.82 17.16
C PRO A 54 -13.28 12.31 17.02
N ASP A 55 -12.67 12.91 18.00
CA ASP A 55 -12.22 14.30 18.04
C ASP A 55 -10.87 14.56 17.32
N LYS A 56 -10.21 13.51 16.80
CA LYS A 56 -8.88 13.59 16.19
C LYS A 56 -8.81 12.99 14.78
N VAL A 57 -9.92 12.53 14.26
CA VAL A 57 -10.00 11.94 12.92
C VAL A 57 -10.87 12.80 12.04
N PHE A 58 -10.34 13.15 10.87
CA PHE A 58 -11.03 13.87 9.82
C PHE A 58 -11.06 13.01 8.56
N VAL A 59 -12.22 12.91 7.94
CA VAL A 59 -12.41 12.14 6.70
C VAL A 59 -12.97 13.04 5.62
N VAL A 60 -12.26 13.08 4.49
CA VAL A 60 -12.66 13.83 3.30
C VAL A 60 -12.94 12.82 2.19
N SER A 61 -14.15 12.85 1.66
CA SER A 61 -14.65 11.94 0.63
C SER A 61 -14.98 12.68 -0.67
N CYS A 62 -14.95 11.94 -1.78
CA CYS A 62 -15.30 12.42 -3.11
C CYS A 62 -16.47 11.62 -3.68
N ASP A 63 -17.59 11.50 -2.95
CA ASP A 63 -18.80 10.73 -3.29
C ASP A 63 -18.53 9.20 -3.48
N LEU A 64 -17.47 8.70 -2.88
CA LEU A 64 -17.01 7.33 -3.08
C LEU A 64 -17.03 6.46 -1.82
N ASP A 65 -17.50 6.96 -0.68
CA ASP A 65 -17.45 6.28 0.61
C ASP A 65 -18.00 4.85 0.64
N PRO A 66 -19.12 4.53 -0.03
CA PRO A 66 -19.58 3.14 -0.06
C PRO A 66 -18.59 2.20 -0.74
N SER A 67 -17.84 2.69 -1.72
CA SER A 67 -16.86 1.92 -2.47
C SER A 67 -15.47 1.92 -1.84
N THR A 68 -15.01 3.06 -1.30
CA THR A 68 -13.73 3.18 -0.60
C THR A 68 -13.79 2.64 0.83
N LYS A 69 -15.00 2.37 1.35
CA LYS A 69 -15.26 1.82 2.68
C LYS A 69 -14.89 2.75 3.84
N LEU A 70 -15.09 4.06 3.67
CA LEU A 70 -14.93 5.04 4.76
C LEU A 70 -16.25 5.42 5.46
N ALA A 71 -17.40 5.09 4.89
CA ALA A 71 -18.70 5.40 5.45
C ALA A 71 -18.84 4.96 6.93
N LYS A 72 -18.32 3.79 7.28
CA LYS A 72 -18.33 3.30 8.65
C LYS A 72 -17.47 4.12 9.61
N ALA A 73 -16.33 4.62 9.18
CA ALA A 73 -15.50 5.52 9.98
C ALA A 73 -16.24 6.85 10.20
N ARG A 74 -16.82 7.42 9.14
CA ARG A 74 -17.62 8.67 9.22
C ARG A 74 -18.77 8.57 10.20
N SER A 75 -19.43 7.42 10.33
CA SER A 75 -20.55 7.25 11.28
C SER A 75 -20.19 7.43 12.76
N PHE A 76 -18.91 7.49 13.10
CA PHE A 76 -18.43 7.78 14.46
C PHE A 76 -17.98 9.23 14.64
N LEU A 77 -17.96 10.05 13.59
CA LEU A 77 -17.44 11.41 13.59
C LEU A 77 -18.57 12.43 13.68
N ALA A 78 -18.27 13.57 14.29
CA ALA A 78 -19.15 14.74 14.22
C ALA A 78 -19.16 15.36 12.81
N ASP A 79 -20.17 16.19 12.52
CA ASP A 79 -20.35 16.75 11.18
C ASP A 79 -19.19 17.64 10.73
N ASP A 80 -18.51 18.31 11.66
CA ASP A 80 -17.33 19.14 11.39
C ASP A 80 -16.02 18.35 11.25
N HIS A 81 -16.08 17.01 11.38
CA HIS A 81 -14.97 16.10 11.16
C HIS A 81 -15.12 15.25 9.89
N GLN A 82 -16.21 15.40 9.15
CA GLN A 82 -16.47 14.65 7.93
C GLN A 82 -16.91 15.58 6.80
N PHE A 83 -16.22 15.49 5.67
CA PHE A 83 -16.44 16.37 4.55
C PHE A 83 -16.76 15.56 3.30
N GLU A 84 -17.90 15.88 2.69
CA GLU A 84 -18.28 15.32 1.40
C GLU A 84 -18.08 16.39 0.33
N MET A 85 -17.13 16.16 -0.56
CA MET A 85 -16.67 17.12 -1.55
C MET A 85 -17.28 16.89 -2.94
N SER A 86 -18.20 15.92 -3.08
CA SER A 86 -18.65 15.46 -4.40
C SER A 86 -17.45 15.00 -5.25
N ILE A 87 -17.55 14.96 -6.57
CA ILE A 87 -16.47 14.53 -7.48
C ILE A 87 -15.48 15.68 -7.66
N GLU A 88 -14.73 16.01 -6.61
CA GLU A 88 -13.80 17.14 -6.53
C GLU A 88 -12.49 16.76 -5.82
N GLU A 89 -11.78 15.78 -6.35
CA GLU A 89 -10.58 15.19 -5.73
C GLU A 89 -9.47 16.22 -5.49
N GLN A 90 -9.32 17.21 -6.35
CA GLN A 90 -8.33 18.27 -6.14
C GLN A 90 -8.69 19.11 -4.91
N ALA A 91 -9.95 19.58 -4.83
CA ALA A 91 -10.42 20.35 -3.69
C ALA A 91 -10.37 19.53 -2.40
N ALA A 92 -10.76 18.25 -2.45
CA ALA A 92 -10.69 17.33 -1.32
C ALA A 92 -9.25 17.16 -0.79
N THR A 93 -8.28 17.00 -1.68
CA THR A 93 -6.87 16.88 -1.31
C THR A 93 -6.34 18.19 -0.70
N LEU A 94 -6.69 19.35 -1.28
CA LEU A 94 -6.30 20.65 -0.75
C LEU A 94 -6.94 20.94 0.61
N LEU A 95 -8.22 20.60 0.80
CA LEU A 95 -8.90 20.71 2.08
C LEU A 95 -8.19 19.85 3.14
N THR A 96 -7.87 18.59 2.81
CA THR A 96 -7.18 17.69 3.71
C THR A 96 -5.79 18.22 4.11
N ASN A 97 -5.07 18.82 3.16
CA ASN A 97 -3.81 19.52 3.45
C ASN A 97 -4.02 20.69 4.42
N GLY A 98 -5.08 21.49 4.20
CA GLY A 98 -5.44 22.61 5.09
C GLY A 98 -5.75 22.13 6.51
N LEU A 99 -6.54 21.07 6.65
CA LEU A 99 -6.84 20.45 7.94
C LEU A 99 -5.57 19.98 8.65
N ALA A 100 -4.65 19.35 7.94
CA ALA A 100 -3.36 18.93 8.48
C ALA A 100 -2.46 20.09 8.95
N MET A 101 -2.67 21.28 8.44
CA MET A 101 -1.94 22.50 8.82
C MET A 101 -2.62 23.29 9.95
N SER A 102 -3.91 23.09 10.20
CA SER A 102 -4.75 23.97 11.01
C SER A 102 -4.54 23.87 12.51
N GLY A 103 -3.98 22.75 13.01
CA GLY A 103 -3.91 22.51 14.44
C GLY A 103 -2.53 22.06 14.94
N PRO A 104 -2.19 22.37 16.20
CA PRO A 104 -0.98 21.85 16.84
C PRO A 104 -1.12 20.41 17.33
N GLU A 105 -2.34 19.91 17.43
CA GLU A 105 -2.64 18.59 17.99
C GLU A 105 -2.45 17.48 16.93
N PRO A 106 -1.95 16.32 17.34
CA PRO A 106 -1.90 15.16 16.46
C PRO A 106 -3.31 14.74 16.01
N GLN A 107 -3.55 14.74 14.71
CA GLN A 107 -4.81 14.34 14.11
C GLN A 107 -4.55 13.44 12.90
N LEU A 108 -5.51 12.59 12.56
CA LEU A 108 -5.51 11.79 11.35
C LEU A 108 -6.44 12.44 10.32
N ASN A 109 -5.88 12.93 9.25
CA ASN A 109 -6.64 13.49 8.13
C ASN A 109 -6.60 12.47 6.98
N VAL A 110 -7.75 11.93 6.61
CA VAL A 110 -7.87 10.91 5.55
C VAL A 110 -8.56 11.53 4.36
N VAL A 111 -7.93 11.49 3.21
CA VAL A 111 -8.58 11.75 1.92
C VAL A 111 -8.68 10.44 1.15
N SER A 112 -9.84 10.18 0.56
CA SER A 112 -10.12 8.91 -0.11
C SER A 112 -10.61 9.13 -1.53
N THR A 113 -9.99 8.40 -2.47
CA THR A 113 -10.43 8.32 -3.87
C THR A 113 -10.00 7.00 -4.51
N PHE A 114 -10.36 6.78 -5.77
CA PHE A 114 -9.85 5.66 -6.56
C PHE A 114 -8.48 5.97 -7.17
N ALA A 115 -7.67 4.95 -7.40
CA ALA A 115 -6.36 5.08 -8.02
C ALA A 115 -6.43 5.83 -9.37
N ALA A 116 -7.44 5.56 -10.19
CA ALA A 116 -7.65 6.22 -11.47
C ALA A 116 -7.75 7.74 -11.35
N PHE A 117 -8.46 8.24 -10.34
CA PHE A 117 -8.63 9.69 -10.11
C PHE A 117 -7.42 10.29 -9.39
N PHE A 118 -6.77 9.51 -8.53
CA PHE A 118 -5.53 9.94 -7.90
C PHE A 118 -4.40 10.12 -8.93
N GLU A 119 -4.28 9.21 -9.89
CA GLU A 119 -3.24 9.26 -10.92
C GLU A 119 -3.38 10.50 -11.82
N GLY A 120 -4.59 10.93 -12.10
CA GLY A 120 -4.88 12.07 -12.97
C GLY A 120 -5.21 13.35 -12.21
N ILE A 121 -6.30 13.36 -11.48
CA ILE A 121 -6.97 14.58 -10.98
C ILE A 121 -6.43 15.01 -9.62
N ALA A 122 -6.29 14.10 -8.67
CA ALA A 122 -5.86 14.43 -7.32
C ALA A 122 -4.36 14.73 -7.20
N ARG A 123 -3.57 14.39 -8.21
CA ARG A 123 -2.11 14.51 -8.19
C ARG A 123 -1.62 15.93 -7.93
N GLU A 124 -2.28 16.93 -8.48
CA GLU A 124 -1.90 18.33 -8.25
C GLU A 124 -2.00 18.70 -6.76
N GLY A 125 -3.12 18.37 -6.11
CA GLY A 125 -3.29 18.59 -4.68
C GLY A 125 -2.27 17.82 -3.85
N PHE A 126 -1.89 16.61 -4.29
CA PHE A 126 -0.82 15.84 -3.68
C PHE A 126 0.56 16.47 -3.89
N ASP A 127 0.85 17.01 -5.06
CA ASP A 127 2.10 17.76 -5.29
C ASP A 127 2.18 19.00 -4.41
N LEU A 128 1.09 19.74 -4.25
CA LEU A 128 1.01 20.90 -3.38
C LEU A 128 1.25 20.56 -1.90
N TRP A 129 0.82 19.38 -1.43
CA TRP A 129 1.16 18.88 -0.10
C TRP A 129 2.67 18.92 0.16
N ARG A 130 3.47 18.50 -0.81
CA ARG A 130 4.93 18.50 -0.73
C ARG A 130 5.52 19.90 -0.53
N TYR A 131 4.96 20.92 -1.23
CA TYR A 131 5.40 22.31 -1.07
C TYR A 131 4.91 22.92 0.24
N GLN A 132 3.68 22.65 0.63
CA GLN A 132 3.11 23.13 1.89
C GLN A 132 3.89 22.62 3.09
N ARG A 133 4.37 21.40 3.06
CA ARG A 133 5.29 20.84 4.05
C ARG A 133 6.50 21.75 4.25
N ASN A 134 7.15 22.16 3.18
CA ASN A 134 8.35 23.02 3.27
C ASN A 134 7.98 24.44 3.75
N LEU A 135 6.86 24.98 3.34
CA LEU A 135 6.40 26.31 3.76
C LEU A 135 6.00 26.35 5.23
N SER A 136 5.41 25.28 5.76
CA SER A 136 5.03 25.16 7.16
C SER A 136 6.24 24.91 8.10
N GLY A 137 7.41 24.58 7.55
CA GLY A 137 8.62 24.28 8.31
C GLY A 137 8.55 22.93 9.05
N VAL A 138 7.69 22.00 8.59
CA VAL A 138 7.58 20.66 9.13
C VAL A 138 8.42 19.72 8.30
N ASN A 139 9.42 19.09 8.89
CA ASN A 139 10.35 18.21 8.18
C ASN A 139 9.74 16.86 7.78
N GLU A 140 8.83 16.33 8.57
CA GLU A 140 8.20 15.01 8.35
C GLU A 140 7.00 15.03 7.41
N GLY A 141 6.65 16.19 6.87
CA GLY A 141 5.46 16.35 6.04
C GLY A 141 4.18 16.58 6.84
N LEU A 142 3.11 16.85 6.13
CA LEU A 142 1.79 17.01 6.73
C LEU A 142 1.19 15.65 7.10
N ASN A 143 0.36 15.65 8.10
CA ASN A 143 -0.27 14.47 8.66
C ASN A 143 -1.51 14.06 7.86
N VAL A 144 -1.31 13.50 6.66
CA VAL A 144 -2.35 13.11 5.73
C VAL A 144 -2.21 11.64 5.37
N ALA A 145 -3.32 10.91 5.41
CA ALA A 145 -3.44 9.56 4.87
C ALA A 145 -4.16 9.62 3.52
N PHE A 146 -3.43 9.39 2.44
CA PHE A 146 -3.98 9.22 1.09
C PHE A 146 -4.45 7.76 0.94
N HIS A 147 -5.76 7.56 1.14
CA HIS A 147 -6.41 6.26 0.98
C HIS A 147 -6.81 6.07 -0.48
N ILE A 148 -5.99 5.35 -1.23
CA ILE A 148 -6.18 5.10 -2.65
C ILE A 148 -6.79 3.72 -2.83
N SER A 149 -8.05 3.67 -3.19
CA SER A 149 -8.78 2.42 -3.42
C SER A 149 -8.76 2.02 -4.89
N HIS A 150 -9.10 0.77 -5.19
CA HIS A 150 -9.16 0.21 -6.55
C HIS A 150 -7.81 0.30 -7.29
N VAL A 151 -6.72 -0.05 -6.61
CA VAL A 151 -5.37 -0.05 -7.19
C VAL A 151 -5.12 -1.29 -8.04
N GLY A 152 -4.30 -1.14 -9.08
CA GLY A 152 -3.83 -2.22 -9.93
C GLY A 152 -4.94 -2.87 -10.76
N ALA A 153 -4.77 -4.13 -11.12
CA ALA A 153 -5.78 -4.94 -11.81
C ALA A 153 -6.93 -5.37 -10.88
N CYS A 154 -6.75 -5.27 -9.57
CA CYS A 154 -7.81 -5.51 -8.57
C CYS A 154 -8.84 -4.38 -8.49
N THR A 155 -9.22 -3.77 -9.62
CA THR A 155 -10.21 -2.68 -9.71
C THR A 155 -11.63 -3.18 -9.87
N GLY A 156 -11.83 -4.42 -10.32
CA GLY A 156 -13.13 -5.01 -10.63
C GLY A 156 -13.63 -4.69 -12.03
N ARG A 157 -14.67 -5.41 -12.44
CA ARG A 157 -15.19 -5.43 -13.83
C ARG A 157 -15.89 -4.15 -14.28
N ASP A 158 -16.37 -3.36 -13.35
CA ASP A 158 -17.12 -2.12 -13.60
C ASP A 158 -16.21 -0.89 -13.81
N HIS A 159 -14.90 -1.08 -13.78
CA HIS A 159 -13.92 -0.03 -14.04
C HIS A 159 -13.02 -0.39 -15.22
N PHE A 160 -12.52 0.64 -15.90
CA PHE A 160 -11.52 0.46 -16.93
C PHE A 160 -10.18 0.07 -16.30
N SER A 161 -9.78 -1.19 -16.45
CA SER A 161 -8.64 -1.77 -15.72
C SER A 161 -7.27 -1.21 -16.14
N GLY A 162 -7.20 -0.41 -17.21
CA GLY A 162 -5.99 0.35 -17.58
C GLY A 162 -5.71 1.54 -16.67
N TRP A 163 -6.68 1.94 -15.87
CA TRP A 163 -6.57 3.04 -14.93
C TRP A 163 -6.19 2.51 -13.54
N GLY A 164 -5.31 3.20 -12.85
CA GLY A 164 -4.86 2.78 -11.53
C GLY A 164 -3.71 1.78 -11.56
N LEU A 165 -3.08 1.54 -12.72
CA LEU A 165 -1.92 0.65 -12.84
C LEU A 165 -0.59 1.34 -12.52
N ASP A 166 -0.55 2.67 -12.52
CA ASP A 166 0.67 3.45 -12.24
C ASP A 166 0.83 3.85 -10.76
N TRP A 167 -0.11 3.44 -9.91
CA TRP A 167 -0.18 3.82 -8.49
C TRP A 167 1.12 3.55 -7.71
N ILE A 168 1.83 2.47 -8.04
CA ILE A 168 3.11 2.13 -7.40
C ILE A 168 4.17 3.15 -7.79
N ASN A 169 4.30 3.48 -9.08
CA ASN A 169 5.29 4.44 -9.58
C ASN A 169 5.04 5.84 -8.98
N ILE A 170 3.78 6.25 -8.85
CA ILE A 170 3.41 7.48 -8.18
C ILE A 170 3.85 7.44 -6.72
N GLY A 171 3.51 6.37 -6.00
CA GLY A 171 3.94 6.18 -4.62
C GLY A 171 5.45 6.25 -4.46
N LEU A 172 6.22 5.60 -5.35
CA LEU A 172 7.68 5.62 -5.36
C LEU A 172 8.26 7.02 -5.58
N THR A 173 7.62 7.84 -6.43
CA THR A 173 8.04 9.23 -6.67
C THR A 173 8.00 10.06 -5.39
N TYR A 174 7.10 9.76 -4.47
CA TYR A 174 6.92 10.49 -3.24
C TYR A 174 7.59 9.88 -2.01
N LEU A 175 8.25 8.72 -2.13
CA LEU A 175 8.91 8.06 -0.99
C LEU A 175 9.83 8.95 -0.16
N PRO A 176 10.59 9.92 -0.73
CA PRO A 176 11.43 10.82 0.07
C PRO A 176 10.65 11.75 1.00
N TYR A 177 9.35 11.91 0.79
CA TYR A 177 8.50 12.87 1.48
C TYR A 177 7.45 12.22 2.38
N VAL A 178 6.98 11.01 2.03
CA VAL A 178 5.98 10.28 2.81
C VAL A 178 6.67 9.46 3.91
N HIS A 179 5.97 9.29 5.03
CA HIS A 179 6.45 8.41 6.07
C HIS A 179 6.41 6.95 5.60
N ARG A 180 5.29 6.54 4.98
CA ARG A 180 5.12 5.19 4.42
C ARG A 180 4.17 5.15 3.24
N PHE A 181 4.49 4.25 2.34
CA PHE A 181 3.62 3.76 1.27
C PHE A 181 3.28 2.30 1.59
N TYR A 182 2.00 1.99 1.76
CA TYR A 182 1.51 0.66 2.12
C TYR A 182 0.89 -0.03 0.92
N ALA A 183 1.19 -1.32 0.78
CA ALA A 183 0.63 -2.22 -0.23
C ALA A 183 0.17 -3.53 0.45
N PRO A 184 -0.99 -3.55 1.10
CA PRO A 184 -1.46 -4.73 1.82
C PRO A 184 -1.82 -5.87 0.87
N ALA A 185 -1.46 -7.11 1.26
CA ALA A 185 -1.66 -8.30 0.46
C ALA A 185 -3.04 -8.95 0.65
N ASP A 186 -3.71 -8.71 1.78
CA ASP A 186 -5.07 -9.18 2.08
C ASP A 186 -5.79 -8.24 3.06
N ALA A 187 -7.01 -8.57 3.44
CA ALA A 187 -7.80 -7.76 4.36
C ALA A 187 -7.16 -7.62 5.76
N ARG A 188 -6.43 -8.62 6.23
CA ARG A 188 -5.75 -8.57 7.54
C ARG A 188 -4.52 -7.68 7.50
N ALA A 189 -3.74 -7.76 6.43
CA ALA A 189 -2.63 -6.85 6.19
C ALA A 189 -3.12 -5.39 6.08
N ALA A 190 -4.26 -5.15 5.40
CA ALA A 190 -4.88 -3.83 5.29
C ALA A 190 -5.33 -3.27 6.65
N PHE A 191 -5.92 -4.10 7.51
CA PHE A 191 -6.28 -3.71 8.87
C PHE A 191 -5.05 -3.29 9.69
N ILE A 192 -3.96 -4.09 9.63
CA ILE A 192 -2.73 -3.78 10.37
C ILE A 192 -2.06 -2.53 9.82
N ALA A 193 -2.02 -2.36 8.49
CA ALA A 193 -1.49 -1.15 7.85
C ALA A 193 -2.25 0.10 8.30
N THR A 194 -3.59 0.04 8.37
CA THR A 194 -4.43 1.14 8.85
C THR A 194 -4.18 1.45 10.33
N CYS A 195 -3.99 0.44 11.17
CA CYS A 195 -3.62 0.63 12.57
C CYS A 195 -2.24 1.29 12.71
N ASP A 196 -1.28 0.92 11.85
CA ASP A 196 0.08 1.48 11.86
C ASP A 196 0.08 2.93 11.41
N LEU A 197 -0.57 3.25 10.29
CA LEU A 197 -0.63 4.63 9.78
C LEU A 197 -1.32 5.58 10.76
N SER A 198 -2.29 5.09 11.52
CA SER A 198 -2.99 5.88 12.54
C SER A 198 -2.11 6.23 13.74
N ALA A 199 -1.15 5.36 14.06
CA ALA A 199 -0.23 5.56 15.19
C ALA A 199 0.97 6.45 14.85
N HIS A 200 1.30 6.64 13.57
CA HIS A 200 2.48 7.36 13.12
C HIS A 200 2.13 8.72 12.53
N TYR A 201 2.94 9.72 12.87
CA TYR A 201 2.86 11.05 12.30
C TYR A 201 3.48 11.09 10.90
N GLY A 202 3.00 12.00 10.06
CA GLY A 202 3.51 12.24 8.71
C GLY A 202 2.50 11.83 7.64
N ALA A 203 2.91 11.95 6.38
CA ALA A 203 2.07 11.53 5.27
C ALA A 203 2.19 10.04 4.99
N HIS A 204 1.08 9.45 4.64
CA HIS A 204 0.98 8.04 4.29
C HIS A 204 0.20 7.90 2.98
N ILE A 205 0.64 6.96 2.15
CA ILE A 205 -0.13 6.48 1.00
C ILE A 205 -0.48 5.02 1.28
N ILE A 206 -1.74 4.66 1.15
CA ILE A 206 -2.17 3.27 1.24
C ILE A 206 -2.95 2.88 0.00
N GLY A 207 -2.44 1.92 -0.77
CA GLY A 207 -3.09 1.39 -1.97
C GLY A 207 -3.92 0.16 -1.63
N ILE A 208 -5.23 0.21 -1.86
CA ILE A 208 -6.17 -0.83 -1.47
C ILE A 208 -6.80 -1.48 -2.69
N PRO A 209 -6.53 -2.77 -2.96
CA PRO A 209 -7.20 -3.52 -4.03
C PRO A 209 -8.69 -3.71 -3.72
N ARG A 210 -9.51 -3.77 -4.78
CA ARG A 210 -10.98 -3.89 -4.66
C ARG A 210 -11.46 -5.31 -4.47
N ASP A 211 -10.96 -6.23 -5.29
CA ASP A 211 -11.48 -7.58 -5.37
C ASP A 211 -11.19 -8.39 -4.10
N ASN A 212 -11.97 -9.43 -3.87
CA ASN A 212 -11.73 -10.34 -2.77
C ASN A 212 -10.46 -11.14 -3.00
N LEU A 213 -9.59 -11.12 -2.03
CA LEU A 213 -8.33 -11.88 -2.01
C LEU A 213 -8.40 -12.95 -0.90
N PRO A 214 -7.76 -14.11 -1.09
CA PRO A 214 -7.66 -15.11 -0.04
C PRO A 214 -6.99 -14.55 1.21
N ILE A 215 -7.49 -14.89 2.39
CA ILE A 215 -6.78 -14.61 3.63
C ILE A 215 -5.56 -15.53 3.72
N LEU A 216 -4.37 -14.94 3.74
CA LEU A 216 -3.12 -15.69 3.70
C LEU A 216 -2.89 -16.46 4.99
N ALA A 217 -2.52 -17.74 4.84
CA ALA A 217 -2.21 -18.63 5.94
C ALA A 217 -0.70 -18.68 6.19
N LYS A 218 -0.30 -18.90 7.44
CA LYS A 218 1.05 -19.29 7.77
C LYS A 218 1.42 -20.63 7.09
N GLN A 219 2.70 -20.82 6.82
CA GLN A 219 3.20 -22.01 6.15
C GLN A 219 2.89 -23.32 6.90
N ASP A 220 2.87 -23.28 8.23
CA ASP A 220 2.54 -24.41 9.10
C ASP A 220 1.02 -24.64 9.26
N GLY A 221 0.17 -23.86 8.62
CA GLY A 221 -1.28 -23.94 8.73
C GLY A 221 -1.85 -23.49 10.08
N SER A 222 -1.04 -22.98 11.01
CA SER A 222 -1.47 -22.64 12.38
C SER A 222 -2.43 -21.45 12.48
N GLY A 223 -2.78 -20.82 11.35
CA GLY A 223 -3.72 -19.71 11.29
C GLY A 223 -3.33 -18.65 10.26
N PRO A 224 -3.96 -17.48 10.31
CA PRO A 224 -3.68 -16.41 9.36
C PRO A 224 -2.26 -15.89 9.53
N LEU A 225 -1.67 -15.48 8.40
CA LEU A 225 -0.32 -14.91 8.36
C LEU A 225 -0.21 -13.70 9.29
N TRP A 226 -1.22 -12.85 9.29
CA TRP A 226 -1.31 -11.70 10.19
C TRP A 226 -2.42 -11.85 11.22
N LYS A 227 -2.05 -11.75 12.51
CA LYS A 227 -3.01 -11.60 13.60
C LYS A 227 -3.41 -10.13 13.73
N LYS A 228 -4.63 -9.88 14.15
CA LYS A 228 -5.16 -8.50 14.36
C LYS A 228 -4.30 -7.64 15.30
N THR A 229 -3.54 -8.26 16.17
CA THR A 229 -2.69 -7.61 17.17
C THR A 229 -1.23 -7.49 16.78
N ASP A 230 -0.84 -7.99 15.60
CA ASP A 230 0.55 -7.92 15.15
C ASP A 230 0.95 -6.47 14.88
N THR A 231 2.22 -6.16 15.10
CA THR A 231 2.83 -4.91 14.65
C THR A 231 3.03 -5.00 13.14
N TRP A 232 2.84 -3.88 12.46
CA TRP A 232 3.14 -3.80 11.03
C TRP A 232 4.65 -3.90 10.79
N GLU A 233 5.01 -4.67 9.76
CA GLU A 233 6.37 -4.81 9.31
C GLU A 233 6.44 -4.58 7.79
N ALA A 234 7.48 -3.90 7.32
CA ALA A 234 7.65 -3.61 5.90
C ALA A 234 7.86 -4.86 5.05
N VAL A 235 8.43 -5.92 5.64
CA VAL A 235 8.68 -7.21 4.98
C VAL A 235 8.16 -8.34 5.86
N THR A 236 7.35 -9.22 5.30
CA THR A 236 6.88 -10.45 5.94
C THR A 236 7.38 -11.67 5.18
N THR A 237 8.07 -12.59 5.84
CA THR A 237 8.39 -13.89 5.23
C THR A 237 7.13 -14.75 5.21
N TYR A 238 6.69 -15.13 4.00
CA TYR A 238 5.44 -15.87 3.78
C TYR A 238 5.66 -17.35 3.59
N ARG A 239 6.71 -17.72 2.82
CA ARG A 239 7.17 -19.08 2.67
C ARG A 239 8.67 -19.12 2.86
N GLN A 240 9.15 -20.15 3.56
CA GLN A 240 10.58 -20.32 3.81
C GLN A 240 10.96 -21.80 3.68
N TYR A 241 11.99 -22.06 2.87
CA TYR A 241 12.49 -23.41 2.62
C TYR A 241 13.96 -23.52 2.99
N LYS A 242 14.33 -24.65 3.61
CA LYS A 242 15.70 -24.87 4.04
C LYS A 242 16.65 -24.89 2.84
N GLY A 243 17.66 -24.03 2.86
CA GLY A 243 18.67 -23.94 1.80
C GLY A 243 18.22 -23.22 0.54
N ALA A 244 17.07 -22.53 0.55
CA ALA A 244 16.60 -21.75 -0.58
C ALA A 244 17.68 -20.75 -1.04
N ARG A 245 18.02 -20.80 -2.33
CA ARG A 245 18.98 -19.89 -2.98
C ARG A 245 18.29 -18.86 -3.88
N LYS A 246 16.98 -18.99 -4.06
CA LYS A 246 16.13 -18.12 -4.86
C LYS A 246 14.97 -17.59 -4.02
N ALA A 247 14.44 -16.44 -4.39
CA ALA A 247 13.25 -15.90 -3.74
C ALA A 247 12.27 -15.25 -4.73
N ILE A 248 11.00 -15.25 -4.35
CA ILE A 248 9.98 -14.38 -4.91
C ILE A 248 9.76 -13.23 -3.93
N MET A 249 9.92 -12.01 -4.41
CA MET A 249 9.60 -10.78 -3.67
C MET A 249 8.33 -10.18 -4.25
N VAL A 250 7.26 -10.14 -3.48
CA VAL A 250 5.95 -9.69 -3.96
C VAL A 250 5.52 -8.42 -3.25
N LEU A 251 5.05 -7.43 -4.00
CA LEU A 251 4.43 -6.22 -3.46
C LEU A 251 2.90 -6.37 -3.47
N GLY A 252 2.29 -6.48 -2.29
CA GLY A 252 0.84 -6.43 -2.13
C GLY A 252 0.05 -7.64 -2.65
N ALA A 253 -1.01 -7.35 -3.40
CA ALA A 253 -2.09 -8.28 -3.75
C ALA A 253 -1.70 -9.63 -4.39
N PRO A 254 -0.68 -9.75 -5.27
CA PRO A 254 -0.32 -11.02 -5.89
C PRO A 254 0.34 -12.04 -4.93
N ALA A 255 0.41 -11.77 -3.64
CA ALA A 255 1.12 -12.60 -2.67
C ALA A 255 0.65 -14.06 -2.63
N PHE A 256 -0.65 -14.32 -2.79
CA PHE A 256 -1.14 -15.70 -2.79
C PHE A 256 -0.62 -16.51 -4.00
N LEU A 257 -0.51 -15.89 -5.19
CA LEU A 257 0.10 -16.53 -6.37
C LEU A 257 1.57 -16.91 -6.13
N ALA A 258 2.30 -16.01 -5.45
CA ALA A 258 3.69 -16.27 -5.07
C ALA A 258 3.81 -17.45 -4.09
N GLY A 259 2.89 -17.52 -3.11
CA GLY A 259 2.80 -18.65 -2.17
C GLY A 259 2.54 -19.97 -2.87
N GLU A 260 1.54 -20.02 -3.75
CA GLU A 260 1.21 -21.22 -4.54
C GLU A 260 2.36 -21.68 -5.47
N ALA A 261 3.09 -20.71 -6.06
CA ALA A 261 4.26 -21.02 -6.88
C ALA A 261 5.39 -21.61 -6.05
N ALA A 262 5.64 -21.05 -4.86
CA ALA A 262 6.66 -21.54 -3.94
C ALA A 262 6.33 -22.93 -3.39
N GLU A 263 5.08 -23.18 -3.03
CA GLU A 263 4.62 -24.51 -2.59
C GLU A 263 4.83 -25.58 -3.67
N LYS A 264 4.54 -25.23 -4.94
CA LYS A 264 4.79 -26.13 -6.08
C LYS A 264 6.27 -26.44 -6.29
N LEU A 265 7.16 -25.48 -6.02
CA LEU A 265 8.61 -25.63 -6.24
C LEU A 265 9.31 -26.28 -5.05
N GLY A 266 8.88 -25.99 -3.81
CA GLY A 266 9.45 -26.57 -2.58
C GLY A 266 10.85 -26.06 -2.19
N GLU A 267 11.41 -25.10 -2.91
CA GLU A 267 12.81 -24.66 -2.75
C GLU A 267 13.02 -23.13 -2.89
N VAL A 268 11.95 -22.34 -2.91
CA VAL A 268 12.03 -20.91 -3.10
C VAL A 268 11.33 -20.15 -1.97
N ASP A 269 12.01 -19.18 -1.37
CA ASP A 269 11.43 -18.35 -0.33
C ASP A 269 10.48 -17.31 -0.93
N VAL A 270 9.47 -16.88 -0.16
CA VAL A 270 8.57 -15.78 -0.52
C VAL A 270 8.60 -14.71 0.54
N HIS A 271 8.89 -13.49 0.12
CA HIS A 271 8.83 -12.30 0.95
C HIS A 271 7.77 -11.33 0.43
N ILE A 272 6.80 -11.03 1.28
CA ILE A 272 5.79 -10.00 1.01
C ILE A 272 6.35 -8.66 1.46
N ILE A 273 6.41 -7.72 0.54
CA ILE A 273 6.71 -6.33 0.81
C ILE A 273 5.39 -5.62 1.09
N ASN A 274 5.13 -5.33 2.36
CA ASN A 274 3.89 -4.71 2.82
C ASN A 274 3.88 -3.20 2.61
N GLY A 275 5.05 -2.62 2.30
CA GLY A 275 5.18 -1.20 2.05
C GLY A 275 6.62 -0.72 1.99
N LEU A 276 6.78 0.55 1.66
CA LEU A 276 8.05 1.23 1.42
C LEU A 276 8.07 2.58 2.16
N PRO A 277 9.25 3.17 2.44
CA PRO A 277 10.59 2.63 2.19
C PRO A 277 10.94 1.50 3.15
N LEU A 278 11.81 0.61 2.72
CA LEU A 278 12.47 -0.31 3.63
C LEU A 278 13.55 0.42 4.44
N ALA A 279 13.90 -0.11 5.61
CA ALA A 279 15.02 0.40 6.37
C ALA A 279 16.30 0.42 5.51
N LYS A 280 17.19 1.40 5.76
CA LYS A 280 18.43 1.57 4.99
C LYS A 280 19.21 0.25 4.91
N GLY A 281 19.52 -0.17 3.70
CA GLY A 281 20.24 -1.41 3.40
C GLY A 281 19.42 -2.70 3.56
N ALA A 282 18.14 -2.63 3.96
CA ALA A 282 17.32 -3.84 4.16
C ALA A 282 17.03 -4.58 2.84
N LEU A 283 16.73 -3.84 1.76
CA LEU A 283 16.53 -4.44 0.45
C LEU A 283 17.80 -5.13 -0.06
N GLU A 284 18.94 -4.48 0.06
CA GLU A 284 20.23 -5.06 -0.32
C GLU A 284 20.52 -6.34 0.48
N LYS A 285 20.37 -6.31 1.80
CA LYS A 285 20.54 -7.50 2.65
C LYS A 285 19.62 -8.64 2.26
N LEU A 286 18.37 -8.30 1.90
CA LEU A 286 17.38 -9.30 1.49
C LEU A 286 17.76 -9.93 0.15
N VAL A 287 18.08 -9.13 -0.87
CA VAL A 287 18.50 -9.60 -2.21
C VAL A 287 19.77 -10.43 -2.13
N ARG A 288 20.76 -9.98 -1.36
CA ARG A 288 22.08 -10.66 -1.21
C ARG A 288 21.96 -12.09 -0.66
N ARG A 289 20.89 -12.43 0.04
CA ARG A 289 20.65 -13.80 0.56
C ARG A 289 20.40 -14.82 -0.57
N TYR A 290 19.98 -14.35 -1.76
CA TYR A 290 19.47 -15.19 -2.84
C TYR A 290 20.38 -15.14 -4.07
N ALA A 291 21.60 -15.67 -3.89
CA ALA A 291 22.59 -15.69 -4.97
C ALA A 291 22.16 -16.52 -6.21
N GLY A 292 21.14 -17.37 -6.07
CA GLY A 292 20.55 -18.12 -7.18
C GLY A 292 19.59 -17.30 -8.04
N GLY A 293 19.11 -16.16 -7.57
CA GLY A 293 18.24 -15.26 -8.29
C GLY A 293 17.00 -14.81 -7.53
N VAL A 294 16.40 -13.73 -7.99
CA VAL A 294 15.18 -13.13 -7.41
C VAL A 294 14.14 -12.93 -8.50
N VAL A 295 12.89 -13.24 -8.19
CA VAL A 295 11.74 -12.90 -9.03
C VAL A 295 10.90 -11.87 -8.29
N THR A 296 10.49 -10.78 -8.96
CA THR A 296 9.52 -9.83 -8.42
C THR A 296 8.16 -10.03 -9.04
N ILE A 297 7.10 -9.75 -8.27
CA ILE A 297 5.74 -9.64 -8.79
C ILE A 297 5.02 -8.50 -8.08
N GLU A 298 4.34 -7.65 -8.86
CA GLU A 298 3.55 -6.53 -8.37
C GLU A 298 2.34 -6.25 -9.27
N ASP A 299 1.23 -5.82 -8.68
CA ASP A 299 0.03 -5.45 -9.41
C ASP A 299 0.10 -3.97 -9.81
N GLY A 300 0.95 -3.68 -10.77
CA GLY A 300 1.20 -2.33 -11.27
C GLY A 300 2.04 -2.33 -12.54
N PHE A 301 2.19 -1.15 -13.13
CA PHE A 301 2.94 -0.96 -14.36
C PHE A 301 4.45 -0.99 -14.10
N ILE A 302 5.11 -2.01 -14.65
CA ILE A 302 6.56 -2.20 -14.52
C ILE A 302 7.34 -1.83 -15.78
N GLY A 303 6.70 -1.67 -16.94
CA GLY A 303 7.36 -1.41 -18.21
C GLY A 303 8.15 -2.62 -18.76
N THR A 304 9.01 -2.36 -19.72
CA THR A 304 9.88 -3.35 -20.38
C THR A 304 11.34 -2.86 -20.38
N ALA A 305 12.25 -3.66 -20.92
CA ALA A 305 13.63 -3.24 -21.09
C ALA A 305 13.74 -2.00 -22.00
N GLU A 306 12.86 -1.90 -23.02
CA GLU A 306 12.84 -0.81 -24.01
C GLU A 306 12.22 0.47 -23.44
N THR A 307 11.24 0.35 -22.55
CA THR A 307 10.54 1.49 -21.94
C THR A 307 11.08 1.86 -20.56
N GLY A 308 12.02 1.08 -20.04
CA GLY A 308 12.59 1.19 -18.71
C GLY A 308 11.78 0.43 -17.66
N VAL A 309 12.46 -0.46 -16.94
CA VAL A 309 11.86 -1.17 -15.79
C VAL A 309 11.66 -0.20 -14.65
N ARG A 310 10.45 -0.20 -14.07
CA ARG A 310 10.03 0.71 -13.01
C ARG A 310 9.27 -0.05 -11.91
N GLY A 311 8.61 0.66 -11.03
CA GLY A 311 7.88 0.06 -9.92
C GLY A 311 8.83 -0.55 -8.89
N PHE A 312 8.32 -1.47 -8.09
CA PHE A 312 9.13 -2.25 -7.16
C PHE A 312 10.15 -3.13 -7.90
N ALA A 313 9.78 -3.64 -9.09
CA ALA A 313 10.70 -4.35 -9.99
C ALA A 313 11.96 -3.53 -10.28
N GLY A 314 11.82 -2.24 -10.59
CA GLY A 314 12.94 -1.34 -10.84
C GLY A 314 13.85 -1.14 -9.62
N LEU A 315 13.27 -1.05 -8.42
CA LEU A 315 14.05 -0.97 -7.18
C LEU A 315 14.89 -2.23 -6.95
N VAL A 316 14.27 -3.41 -7.12
CA VAL A 316 14.97 -4.70 -6.95
C VAL A 316 16.04 -4.89 -8.04
N ALA A 317 15.73 -4.56 -9.30
CA ALA A 317 16.68 -4.65 -10.42
C ALA A 317 17.92 -3.79 -10.17
N SER A 318 17.76 -2.57 -9.68
CA SER A 318 18.85 -1.67 -9.34
C SER A 318 19.81 -2.27 -8.30
N VAL A 319 19.25 -2.86 -7.23
CA VAL A 319 20.05 -3.50 -6.17
C VAL A 319 20.70 -4.80 -6.66
N ALA A 320 19.95 -5.64 -7.39
CA ALA A 320 20.45 -6.93 -7.88
C ALA A 320 21.58 -6.76 -8.90
N SER A 321 21.49 -5.73 -9.75
CA SER A 321 22.56 -5.38 -10.70
C SER A 321 23.89 -5.09 -9.98
N GLN A 322 23.85 -4.34 -8.88
CA GLN A 322 25.05 -4.06 -8.06
C GLN A 322 25.64 -5.30 -7.41
N LEU A 323 24.80 -6.30 -7.16
CA LEU A 323 25.17 -7.57 -6.53
C LEU A 323 25.47 -8.69 -7.53
N ASN A 324 25.33 -8.42 -8.81
CA ASN A 324 25.44 -9.40 -9.90
C ASN A 324 24.51 -10.61 -9.72
N ILE A 325 23.27 -10.35 -9.24
CA ILE A 325 22.22 -11.35 -9.03
C ILE A 325 21.21 -11.28 -10.16
N LYS A 326 20.84 -12.43 -10.72
CA LYS A 326 19.82 -12.52 -11.77
C LYS A 326 18.44 -12.14 -11.23
N VAL A 327 17.67 -11.43 -12.04
CA VAL A 327 16.30 -11.06 -11.73
C VAL A 327 15.35 -11.31 -12.88
N ALA A 328 14.12 -11.65 -12.55
CA ALA A 328 12.99 -11.64 -13.46
C ALA A 328 11.83 -10.88 -12.82
N HIS A 329 10.97 -10.28 -13.63
CA HIS A 329 9.91 -9.41 -13.16
C HIS A 329 8.57 -9.82 -13.77
N LEU A 330 7.51 -9.86 -12.94
CA LEU A 330 6.13 -10.01 -13.36
C LEU A 330 5.34 -8.78 -12.89
N GLY A 331 4.55 -8.23 -13.81
CA GLY A 331 3.73 -7.05 -13.62
C GLY A 331 3.14 -6.62 -14.94
N VAL A 332 2.46 -5.50 -14.98
CA VAL A 332 1.91 -4.96 -16.23
C VAL A 332 3.03 -4.34 -17.05
N THR A 333 3.27 -4.88 -18.24
CA THR A 333 4.31 -4.37 -19.17
C THR A 333 3.76 -3.39 -20.19
N ASP A 334 2.48 -3.55 -20.60
CA ASP A 334 1.79 -2.65 -21.52
C ASP A 334 0.35 -2.43 -21.06
N PRO A 335 0.02 -1.29 -20.46
CA PRO A 335 -1.31 -1.02 -19.93
C PRO A 335 -2.35 -0.63 -20.99
N ARG A 336 -1.95 -0.43 -22.26
CA ARG A 336 -2.84 0.09 -23.33
C ARG A 336 -3.99 -0.86 -23.70
N THR A 337 -3.85 -2.13 -23.41
CA THR A 337 -4.82 -3.18 -23.77
C THR A 337 -5.40 -3.90 -22.56
N ALA A 338 -5.46 -3.24 -21.42
CA ALA A 338 -5.98 -3.83 -20.19
C ALA A 338 -7.47 -4.20 -20.34
N PRO A 339 -7.87 -5.45 -20.04
CA PRO A 339 -9.27 -5.85 -20.08
C PRO A 339 -10.03 -5.29 -18.87
N SER A 340 -11.34 -5.13 -19.01
CA SER A 340 -12.24 -4.74 -17.91
C SER A 340 -12.85 -5.98 -17.26
N GLU A 341 -12.01 -6.77 -16.58
CA GLU A 341 -12.36 -8.04 -15.96
C GLU A 341 -12.00 -8.08 -14.47
N GLY A 342 -12.22 -9.22 -13.81
CA GLY A 342 -11.70 -9.46 -12.45
C GLY A 342 -10.18 -9.55 -12.43
N HIS A 343 -9.60 -9.45 -11.24
CA HIS A 343 -8.13 -9.44 -11.11
C HIS A 343 -7.46 -10.68 -11.69
N MET A 344 -8.06 -11.87 -11.55
CA MET A 344 -7.45 -13.11 -12.04
C MET A 344 -7.35 -13.13 -13.57
N GLU A 345 -8.40 -12.71 -14.26
CA GLU A 345 -8.43 -12.62 -15.72
C GLU A 345 -7.50 -11.53 -16.23
N THR A 346 -7.47 -10.38 -15.55
CA THR A 346 -6.59 -9.26 -15.90
C THR A 346 -5.13 -9.62 -15.65
N TRP A 347 -4.81 -10.26 -14.52
CA TRP A 347 -3.46 -10.75 -14.27
C TRP A 347 -3.02 -11.82 -15.27
N ALA A 348 -3.93 -12.75 -15.65
CA ALA A 348 -3.62 -13.74 -16.67
C ALA A 348 -3.33 -13.10 -18.04
N HIS A 349 -4.08 -12.06 -18.42
CA HIS A 349 -3.83 -11.26 -19.63
C HIS A 349 -2.41 -10.68 -19.65
N PHE A 350 -1.92 -10.19 -18.51
CA PHE A 350 -0.57 -9.65 -18.38
C PHE A 350 0.51 -10.72 -18.05
N GLY A 351 0.16 -11.98 -18.10
CA GLY A 351 1.10 -13.07 -17.80
C GLY A 351 1.45 -13.21 -16.31
N MET A 352 0.72 -12.55 -15.42
CA MET A 352 0.91 -12.63 -13.97
C MET A 352 0.19 -13.84 -13.41
N THR A 353 0.72 -15.04 -13.68
CA THR A 353 0.11 -16.31 -13.25
C THR A 353 1.06 -17.12 -12.39
N ARG A 354 0.52 -18.08 -11.63
CA ARG A 354 1.34 -19.08 -10.91
C ARG A 354 2.30 -19.81 -11.84
N ALA A 355 1.84 -20.18 -13.05
CA ALA A 355 2.69 -20.88 -14.02
C ALA A 355 3.87 -20.01 -14.48
N ALA A 356 3.61 -18.74 -14.78
CA ALA A 356 4.64 -17.78 -15.16
C ALA A 356 5.66 -17.55 -14.03
N LEU A 357 5.21 -17.46 -12.77
CA LEU A 357 6.10 -17.38 -11.62
C LEU A 357 7.02 -18.58 -11.50
N VAL A 358 6.46 -19.80 -11.66
CA VAL A 358 7.28 -21.04 -11.64
C VAL A 358 8.33 -21.02 -12.75
N GLN A 359 7.98 -20.57 -13.95
CA GLN A 359 8.95 -20.45 -15.06
C GLN A 359 10.00 -19.37 -14.80
N ALA A 360 9.59 -18.22 -14.30
CA ALA A 360 10.51 -17.13 -13.96
C ALA A 360 11.54 -17.56 -12.91
N VAL A 361 11.12 -18.29 -11.86
CA VAL A 361 12.02 -18.83 -10.83
C VAL A 361 13.01 -19.86 -11.42
N LYS A 362 12.59 -20.66 -12.40
CA LYS A 362 13.50 -21.60 -13.07
C LYS A 362 14.54 -20.89 -13.94
N GLY A 363 14.15 -19.76 -14.51
CA GLY A 363 14.99 -18.96 -15.44
C GLY A 363 16.06 -18.08 -14.79
N VAL A 364 15.88 -17.70 -13.51
CA VAL A 364 16.88 -16.91 -12.77
C VAL A 364 17.95 -17.75 -12.11
#